data_8bc4f22fe516f2460ddc781f8d92b728
#
_entry.id   8bc4f22fe516f2460ddc781f8d92b728
#
_cell.length_a   1.000
_cell.length_b   1.000
_cell.length_c   1.000
_cell.angle_alpha   90.00
_cell.angle_beta   90.00
_cell.angle_gamma   90.00
#
_symmetry.space_group_name_H-M   'P 1'
#
loop_
_entity.id
_entity.type
_entity.pdbx_description
1 polymer ?
#
loop_
_entity_poly.entity_id
_entity_poly.type
_entity_poly.pdbx_seq_one_letter_code
_entity_poly.pdbx_strand_id
1 'polypeptide(L)'
;PSSVIKELVENSIDAGATLISVEIKKGGSIYMRVSDNGSGMSEEDAKICFLRHATSKVQTSSDLDAIYTLGFRGEALSSIGAVAEVELFTKRHEDETGVCVTCKGGEILSSDEAGIPDGTSILVENLFFNTPARRKFLKKDATEAGYITDIMTRFIFAHPEISFKLIIDNKEKLFSPGDNSLENSVYTVYGRDYAKGTIPVEYESDGIKITGLIGKGTLARPKRNYQSFFVNRRYITSRTIIAAL
;
A
#
# COMPACT_ATOMS: atom_id res chain seq x y z
N PRO A 1 -7.20 7.37 -7.13
CA PRO A 1 -6.33 6.21 -7.35
C PRO A 1 -5.37 5.97 -6.20
N SER A 2 -4.64 6.99 -5.76
CA SER A 2 -3.62 6.85 -4.72
C SER A 2 -4.16 6.33 -3.38
N SER A 3 -5.37 6.72 -2.97
CA SER A 3 -6.02 6.19 -1.76
C SER A 3 -6.38 4.70 -1.91
N VAL A 4 -6.81 4.27 -3.11
CA VAL A 4 -7.09 2.86 -3.40
C VAL A 4 -5.82 2.03 -3.24
N ILE A 5 -4.72 2.43 -3.89
CA ILE A 5 -3.43 1.75 -3.77
C ILE A 5 -2.97 1.70 -2.32
N LYS A 6 -3.10 2.82 -1.57
CA LYS A 6 -2.75 2.88 -0.16
C LYS A 6 -3.47 1.79 0.65
N GLU A 7 -4.79 1.74 0.57
CA GLU A 7 -5.59 0.77 1.32
C GLU A 7 -5.28 -0.69 0.93
N LEU A 8 -5.10 -0.97 -0.37
CA LEU A 8 -4.78 -2.32 -0.84
C LEU A 8 -3.40 -2.77 -0.35
N VAL A 9 -2.38 -1.91 -0.43
CA VAL A 9 -1.03 -2.21 0.06
C VAL A 9 -1.01 -2.37 1.58
N GLU A 10 -1.74 -1.54 2.34
CA GLU A 10 -1.89 -1.71 3.80
C GLU A 10 -2.53 -3.06 4.14
N ASN A 11 -3.52 -3.51 3.37
CA ASN A 11 -4.10 -4.85 3.55
C ASN A 11 -3.10 -5.96 3.26
N SER A 12 -2.28 -5.83 2.21
CA SER A 12 -1.21 -6.80 1.90
C SER A 12 -0.17 -6.88 3.02
N ILE A 13 0.24 -5.74 3.60
CA ILE A 13 1.16 -5.69 4.75
C ILE A 13 0.52 -6.37 5.98
N ASP A 14 -0.73 -6.06 6.28
CA ASP A 14 -1.48 -6.66 7.39
C ASP A 14 -1.68 -8.18 7.21
N ALA A 15 -1.72 -8.68 5.97
CA ALA A 15 -1.74 -10.10 5.62
C ALA A 15 -0.36 -10.78 5.74
N GLY A 16 0.66 -10.06 6.21
CA GLY A 16 2.01 -10.60 6.40
C GLY A 16 2.79 -10.83 5.10
N ALA A 17 2.43 -10.12 4.03
CA ALA A 17 3.14 -10.24 2.76
C ALA A 17 4.60 -9.83 2.87
N THR A 18 5.47 -10.60 2.22
CA THR A 18 6.91 -10.29 2.05
C THR A 18 7.24 -9.77 0.65
N LEU A 19 6.29 -9.89 -0.29
CA LEU A 19 6.39 -9.40 -1.66
C LEU A 19 5.08 -8.75 -2.06
N ILE A 20 5.15 -7.48 -2.50
CA ILE A 20 3.98 -6.70 -2.94
C ILE A 20 4.30 -6.04 -4.28
N SER A 21 3.49 -6.34 -5.29
CA SER A 21 3.60 -5.76 -6.63
C SER A 21 2.39 -4.88 -6.93
N VAL A 22 2.66 -3.65 -7.35
CA VAL A 22 1.64 -2.68 -7.77
C VAL A 22 1.83 -2.36 -9.24
N GLU A 23 0.80 -2.53 -10.04
CA GLU A 23 0.77 -2.14 -11.45
C GLU A 23 -0.37 -1.16 -11.70
N ILE A 24 -0.07 -0.07 -12.40
CA ILE A 24 -1.07 0.93 -12.78
C ILE A 24 -0.95 1.33 -14.25
N LYS A 25 -2.10 1.69 -14.86
CA LYS A 25 -2.16 2.32 -16.18
C LYS A 25 -3.02 3.57 -16.14
N LYS A 26 -2.64 4.58 -16.92
CA LYS A 26 -3.35 5.87 -16.98
C LYS A 26 -3.56 6.49 -15.58
N GLY A 27 -2.48 6.56 -14.80
CA GLY A 27 -2.51 7.13 -13.44
C GLY A 27 -3.40 6.35 -12.47
N GLY A 28 -3.76 5.10 -12.76
CA GLY A 28 -4.64 4.27 -11.95
C GLY A 28 -6.14 4.54 -12.15
N SER A 29 -6.53 5.36 -13.12
CA SER A 29 -7.94 5.63 -13.40
C SER A 29 -8.64 4.49 -14.16
N ILE A 30 -7.90 3.78 -15.01
CA ILE A 30 -8.41 2.70 -15.85
C ILE A 30 -8.04 1.34 -15.27
N TYR A 31 -6.83 1.20 -14.73
CA TYR A 31 -6.30 -0.07 -14.28
C TYR A 31 -5.37 0.13 -13.09
N MET A 32 -5.61 -0.63 -12.02
CA MET A 32 -4.73 -0.80 -10.87
C MET A 32 -4.75 -2.27 -10.47
N ARG A 33 -3.59 -2.86 -10.26
CA ARG A 33 -3.44 -4.21 -9.72
C ARG A 33 -2.49 -4.18 -8.53
N VAL A 34 -2.90 -4.77 -7.43
CA VAL A 34 -2.04 -5.03 -6.27
C VAL A 34 -2.03 -6.53 -6.05
N SER A 35 -0.85 -7.13 -6.05
CA SER A 35 -0.65 -8.56 -5.83
C SER A 35 0.37 -8.76 -4.72
N ASP A 36 0.09 -9.70 -3.84
CA ASP A 36 0.93 -10.06 -2.70
C ASP A 36 1.02 -11.58 -2.50
N ASN A 37 1.96 -11.99 -1.67
CA ASN A 37 2.15 -13.35 -1.22
C ASN A 37 1.79 -13.53 0.27
N GLY A 38 0.84 -12.76 0.78
CA GLY A 38 0.37 -12.83 2.16
C GLY A 38 -0.48 -14.07 2.45
N SER A 39 -1.18 -14.05 3.58
CA SER A 39 -1.97 -15.20 4.06
C SER A 39 -3.14 -15.60 3.14
N GLY A 40 -3.55 -14.75 2.22
CA GLY A 40 -4.77 -14.95 1.45
C GLY A 40 -6.05 -14.88 2.29
N MET A 41 -7.18 -15.21 1.67
CA MET A 41 -8.50 -15.25 2.30
C MET A 41 -9.19 -16.56 1.98
N SER A 42 -10.08 -17.01 2.88
CA SER A 42 -11.00 -18.10 2.59
C SER A 42 -12.02 -17.68 1.54
N GLU A 43 -12.68 -18.63 0.91
CA GLU A 43 -13.78 -18.34 -0.04
C GLU A 43 -14.90 -17.52 0.62
N GLU A 44 -15.23 -17.82 1.89
CA GLU A 44 -16.23 -17.08 2.65
C GLU A 44 -15.81 -15.65 2.90
N ASP A 45 -14.56 -15.43 3.37
CA ASP A 45 -14.02 -14.09 3.60
C ASP A 45 -13.93 -13.28 2.29
N ALA A 46 -13.55 -13.91 1.18
CA ALA A 46 -13.48 -13.28 -0.12
C ALA A 46 -14.85 -12.78 -0.62
N LYS A 47 -15.93 -13.50 -0.32
CA LYS A 47 -17.30 -13.10 -0.65
C LYS A 47 -17.78 -11.94 0.23
N ILE A 48 -17.50 -12.00 1.52
CA ILE A 48 -18.01 -11.00 2.47
C ILE A 48 -17.17 -9.72 2.50
N CYS A 49 -15.92 -9.72 2.02
CA CYS A 49 -15.04 -8.54 2.09
C CYS A 49 -15.57 -7.32 1.30
N PHE A 50 -16.48 -7.51 0.35
CA PHE A 50 -17.18 -6.44 -0.37
C PHE A 50 -18.43 -5.94 0.35
N LEU A 51 -18.88 -6.60 1.43
CA LEU A 51 -20.01 -6.14 2.22
C LEU A 51 -19.57 -5.04 3.21
N ARG A 52 -20.47 -4.10 3.50
CA ARG A 52 -20.18 -3.05 4.47
C ARG A 52 -20.08 -3.65 5.87
N HIS A 53 -19.13 -3.12 6.66
CA HIS A 53 -18.88 -3.55 8.05
C HIS A 53 -18.35 -5.00 8.20
N ALA A 54 -17.88 -5.61 7.11
CA ALA A 54 -17.21 -6.89 7.15
C ALA A 54 -15.74 -6.67 7.53
N THR A 55 -15.39 -6.87 8.78
CA THR A 55 -14.00 -6.84 9.26
C THR A 55 -13.72 -8.00 10.19
N SER A 56 -12.63 -8.71 9.95
CA SER A 56 -12.07 -9.70 10.88
C SER A 56 -11.08 -9.07 11.86
N LYS A 57 -10.72 -7.78 11.67
CA LYS A 57 -9.61 -7.11 12.38
C LYS A 57 -10.01 -6.47 13.71
N VAL A 58 -11.29 -6.18 13.96
CA VAL A 58 -11.80 -5.58 15.20
C VAL A 58 -13.10 -6.28 15.58
N GLN A 59 -13.08 -7.02 16.68
CA GLN A 59 -14.25 -7.74 17.21
C GLN A 59 -14.74 -7.17 18.55
N THR A 60 -13.88 -6.46 19.27
CA THR A 60 -14.18 -5.91 20.61
C THR A 60 -13.76 -4.45 20.73
N SER A 61 -14.37 -3.73 21.69
CA SER A 61 -14.00 -2.33 21.98
C SER A 61 -12.57 -2.18 22.50
N SER A 62 -12.00 -3.21 23.11
CA SER A 62 -10.61 -3.24 23.57
C SER A 62 -9.60 -3.31 22.40
N ASP A 63 -10.00 -3.84 21.25
CA ASP A 63 -9.15 -3.88 20.04
C ASP A 63 -8.90 -2.47 19.46
N LEU A 64 -9.78 -1.50 19.79
CA LEU A 64 -9.63 -0.10 19.40
C LEU A 64 -8.50 0.62 20.16
N ASP A 65 -8.19 0.19 21.38
CA ASP A 65 -7.12 0.78 22.20
C ASP A 65 -5.73 0.25 21.83
N ALA A 66 -5.67 -0.86 21.11
CA ALA A 66 -4.43 -1.53 20.70
C ALA A 66 -4.45 -1.87 19.19
N ILE A 67 -4.60 -0.83 18.34
CA ILE A 67 -4.62 -1.00 16.87
C ILE A 67 -3.20 -1.28 16.38
N TYR A 68 -2.87 -2.56 16.22
CA TYR A 68 -1.60 -3.01 15.60
C TYR A 68 -1.67 -3.11 14.08
N THR A 69 -2.87 -3.16 13.49
CA THR A 69 -3.07 -3.26 12.03
C THR A 69 -3.11 -1.88 11.37
N LEU A 70 -2.60 -1.76 10.15
CA LEU A 70 -2.64 -0.52 9.37
C LEU A 70 -4.08 -0.15 8.97
N GLY A 71 -4.93 -1.16 8.66
CA GLY A 71 -6.35 -1.02 8.35
C GLY A 71 -7.24 -1.60 9.46
N PHE A 72 -8.26 -0.87 9.91
CA PHE A 72 -9.16 -1.30 11.01
C PHE A 72 -10.66 -1.13 10.72
N ARG A 73 -11.05 -0.43 9.65
CA ARG A 73 -12.47 -0.07 9.40
C ARG A 73 -13.28 -1.13 8.67
N GLY A 74 -12.65 -2.13 8.02
CA GLY A 74 -13.36 -3.17 7.27
C GLY A 74 -14.19 -2.66 6.08
N GLU A 75 -13.94 -1.44 5.61
CA GLU A 75 -14.75 -0.77 4.58
C GLU A 75 -13.98 -0.46 3.29
N ALA A 76 -12.68 -0.79 3.22
CA ALA A 76 -11.86 -0.43 2.07
C ALA A 76 -12.37 -1.10 0.80
N LEU A 77 -12.47 -2.44 0.78
CA LEU A 77 -12.89 -3.19 -0.41
C LEU A 77 -14.35 -2.92 -0.79
N SER A 78 -15.26 -2.80 0.18
CA SER A 78 -16.65 -2.43 -0.10
C SER A 78 -16.77 -1.03 -0.69
N SER A 79 -15.98 -0.08 -0.21
CA SER A 79 -15.94 1.29 -0.76
C SER A 79 -15.34 1.35 -2.17
N ILE A 80 -14.31 0.55 -2.44
CA ILE A 80 -13.68 0.44 -3.77
C ILE A 80 -14.65 -0.24 -4.75
N GLY A 81 -15.22 -1.39 -4.37
CA GLY A 81 -16.18 -2.14 -5.18
C GLY A 81 -17.41 -1.32 -5.55
N ALA A 82 -17.88 -0.44 -4.66
CA ALA A 82 -19.01 0.44 -4.92
C ALA A 82 -18.78 1.45 -6.07
N VAL A 83 -17.53 1.77 -6.41
CA VAL A 83 -17.19 2.82 -7.41
C VAL A 83 -16.29 2.34 -8.54
N ALA A 84 -16.01 1.05 -8.61
CA ALA A 84 -15.13 0.43 -9.59
C ALA A 84 -15.64 -0.95 -10.03
N GLU A 85 -14.98 -1.53 -11.02
CA GLU A 85 -15.04 -2.94 -11.36
C GLU A 85 -13.84 -3.60 -10.68
N VAL A 86 -14.06 -4.66 -9.88
CA VAL A 86 -13.03 -5.30 -9.08
C VAL A 86 -13.06 -6.81 -9.31
N GLU A 87 -11.87 -7.37 -9.59
CA GLU A 87 -11.63 -8.80 -9.53
C GLU A 87 -10.66 -9.09 -8.39
N LEU A 88 -11.09 -9.90 -7.46
CA LEU A 88 -10.31 -10.37 -6.32
C LEU A 88 -9.97 -11.84 -6.54
N PHE A 89 -8.68 -12.12 -6.63
CA PHE A 89 -8.12 -13.47 -6.65
C PHE A 89 -7.42 -13.71 -5.33
N THR A 90 -7.76 -14.79 -4.63
CA THR A 90 -7.13 -15.09 -3.34
C THR A 90 -7.09 -16.57 -3.04
N LYS A 91 -6.02 -17.01 -2.37
CA LYS A 91 -5.81 -18.39 -1.95
C LYS A 91 -5.00 -18.42 -0.67
N ARG A 92 -5.44 -19.17 0.33
CA ARG A 92 -4.65 -19.48 1.53
C ARG A 92 -3.68 -20.63 1.25
N HIS A 93 -2.62 -20.70 2.02
CA HIS A 93 -1.62 -21.75 1.86
C HIS A 93 -2.18 -23.16 2.08
N GLU A 94 -3.17 -23.32 2.99
CA GLU A 94 -3.82 -24.58 3.29
C GLU A 94 -4.89 -25.02 2.27
N ASP A 95 -5.31 -24.13 1.37
CA ASP A 95 -6.35 -24.43 0.38
C ASP A 95 -5.74 -25.07 -0.88
N GLU A 96 -6.42 -26.05 -1.47
CA GLU A 96 -5.99 -26.67 -2.74
C GLU A 96 -6.25 -25.75 -3.95
N THR A 97 -7.40 -25.06 -3.93
CA THR A 97 -7.82 -24.12 -4.98
C THR A 97 -8.04 -22.74 -4.39
N GLY A 98 -7.83 -21.71 -5.19
CA GLY A 98 -8.19 -20.35 -4.83
C GLY A 98 -9.57 -19.98 -5.33
N VAL A 99 -9.97 -18.75 -5.05
CA VAL A 99 -11.25 -18.19 -5.50
C VAL A 99 -11.02 -16.87 -6.26
N CYS A 100 -11.85 -16.66 -7.29
CA CYS A 100 -11.99 -15.39 -7.99
C CYS A 100 -13.38 -14.81 -7.69
N VAL A 101 -13.44 -13.63 -7.08
CA VAL A 101 -14.69 -12.90 -6.84
C VAL A 101 -14.71 -11.66 -7.71
N THR A 102 -15.77 -11.50 -8.52
CA THR A 102 -15.99 -10.30 -9.35
C THR A 102 -17.05 -9.43 -8.72
N CYS A 103 -16.73 -8.14 -8.53
CA CYS A 103 -17.63 -7.13 -7.97
C CYS A 103 -17.69 -5.90 -8.88
N LYS A 104 -18.88 -5.36 -9.12
CA LYS A 104 -19.08 -4.15 -9.92
C LYS A 104 -20.14 -3.25 -9.28
N GLY A 105 -19.76 -2.00 -8.99
CA GLY A 105 -20.70 -1.03 -8.43
C GLY A 105 -21.30 -1.43 -7.07
N GLY A 106 -20.59 -2.30 -6.33
CA GLY A 106 -21.01 -2.81 -5.02
C GLY A 106 -21.81 -4.12 -5.08
N GLU A 107 -22.05 -4.68 -6.27
CA GLU A 107 -22.72 -5.96 -6.44
C GLU A 107 -21.72 -7.06 -6.81
N ILE A 108 -21.77 -8.19 -6.11
CA ILE A 108 -20.99 -9.38 -6.45
C ILE A 108 -21.66 -10.06 -7.65
N LEU A 109 -20.93 -10.20 -8.75
CA LEU A 109 -21.42 -10.77 -9.99
C LEU A 109 -21.15 -12.28 -10.08
N SER A 110 -19.99 -12.71 -9.60
CA SER A 110 -19.61 -14.13 -9.59
C SER A 110 -18.62 -14.43 -8.46
N SER A 111 -18.53 -15.73 -8.12
CA SER A 111 -17.51 -16.29 -7.24
C SER A 111 -17.21 -17.69 -7.75
N ASP A 112 -16.04 -17.85 -8.34
CA ASP A 112 -15.65 -19.06 -9.06
C ASP A 112 -14.32 -19.58 -8.52
N GLU A 113 -14.09 -20.89 -8.56
CA GLU A 113 -12.78 -21.47 -8.28
C GLU A 113 -11.73 -20.97 -9.28
N ALA A 114 -10.51 -20.72 -8.81
CA ALA A 114 -9.40 -20.21 -9.62
C ALA A 114 -8.09 -20.90 -9.25
N GLY A 115 -7.34 -21.34 -10.27
CA GLY A 115 -5.99 -21.86 -10.13
C GLY A 115 -4.97 -20.73 -10.02
N ILE A 116 -4.69 -20.28 -8.81
CA ILE A 116 -3.81 -19.13 -8.49
C ILE A 116 -2.78 -19.49 -7.42
N PRO A 117 -1.65 -18.79 -7.35
CA PRO A 117 -0.69 -18.95 -6.27
C PRO A 117 -1.26 -18.45 -4.94
N ASP A 118 -0.62 -18.83 -3.82
CA ASP A 118 -0.93 -18.34 -2.48
C ASP A 118 -0.79 -16.82 -2.40
N GLY A 119 -1.65 -16.18 -1.61
CA GLY A 119 -1.71 -14.73 -1.42
C GLY A 119 -2.97 -14.11 -2.04
N THR A 120 -2.89 -12.82 -2.36
CA THR A 120 -4.02 -12.07 -2.90
C THR A 120 -3.60 -11.21 -4.10
N SER A 121 -4.45 -11.15 -5.12
CA SER A 121 -4.30 -10.23 -6.24
C SER A 121 -5.63 -9.52 -6.48
N ILE A 122 -5.64 -8.21 -6.37
CA ILE A 122 -6.83 -7.38 -6.57
C ILE A 122 -6.61 -6.49 -7.79
N LEU A 123 -7.46 -6.68 -8.79
CA LEU A 123 -7.57 -5.86 -9.98
C LEU A 123 -8.72 -4.88 -9.80
N VAL A 124 -8.45 -3.60 -9.98
CA VAL A 124 -9.45 -2.53 -9.95
C VAL A 124 -9.45 -1.82 -11.28
N GLU A 125 -10.57 -1.83 -11.96
CA GLU A 125 -10.74 -1.22 -13.27
C GLU A 125 -11.82 -0.14 -13.26
N ASN A 126 -11.72 0.79 -14.20
CA ASN A 126 -12.73 1.81 -14.46
C ASN A 126 -13.16 2.60 -13.21
N LEU A 127 -12.18 3.02 -12.39
CA LEU A 127 -12.45 3.75 -11.16
C LEU A 127 -13.36 4.96 -11.42
N PHE A 128 -14.43 5.08 -10.61
CA PHE A 128 -15.47 6.10 -10.71
C PHE A 128 -16.34 6.01 -11.97
N PHE A 129 -16.49 4.81 -12.57
CA PHE A 129 -17.35 4.61 -13.76
C PHE A 129 -18.80 5.06 -13.51
N ASN A 130 -19.33 4.86 -12.31
CA ASN A 130 -20.69 5.19 -11.88
C ASN A 130 -20.79 6.51 -11.11
N THR A 131 -19.69 7.23 -10.92
CA THR A 131 -19.63 8.49 -10.18
C THR A 131 -18.94 9.61 -11.00
N PRO A 132 -19.61 10.14 -12.06
CA PRO A 132 -18.99 11.06 -13.02
C PRO A 132 -18.42 12.34 -12.36
N ALA A 133 -19.06 12.82 -11.29
CA ALA A 133 -18.57 13.97 -10.55
C ALA A 133 -17.19 13.70 -9.94
N ARG A 134 -16.98 12.54 -9.27
CA ARG A 134 -15.67 12.17 -8.74
C ARG A 134 -14.64 11.96 -9.83
N ARG A 135 -15.02 11.36 -10.96
CA ARG A 135 -14.14 11.16 -12.12
C ARG A 135 -13.58 12.47 -12.67
N LYS A 136 -14.38 13.54 -12.70
CA LYS A 136 -13.94 14.87 -13.14
C LYS A 136 -12.88 15.52 -12.24
N PHE A 137 -12.79 15.14 -10.99
CA PHE A 137 -11.79 15.67 -10.05
C PHE A 137 -10.43 14.96 -10.16
N LEU A 138 -10.32 13.85 -10.88
CA LEU A 138 -9.03 13.23 -11.15
C LEU A 138 -8.10 14.21 -11.86
N LYS A 139 -6.84 14.19 -11.44
CA LYS A 139 -5.80 15.00 -12.07
C LYS A 139 -5.34 14.33 -13.37
N LYS A 140 -4.36 14.93 -14.03
CA LYS A 140 -3.70 14.30 -15.18
C LYS A 140 -3.02 13.01 -14.76
N ASP A 141 -2.97 12.02 -15.66
CA ASP A 141 -2.40 10.68 -15.41
C ASP A 141 -1.01 10.74 -14.74
N ALA A 142 -0.13 11.61 -15.23
CA ALA A 142 1.20 11.79 -14.65
C ALA A 142 1.17 12.31 -13.21
N THR A 143 0.18 13.13 -12.84
CA THR A 143 0.03 13.64 -11.46
C THR A 143 -0.49 12.55 -10.53
N GLU A 144 -1.49 11.78 -10.95
CA GLU A 144 -2.02 10.65 -10.16
C GLU A 144 -0.94 9.57 -9.98
N ALA A 145 -0.19 9.24 -11.04
CA ALA A 145 0.95 8.33 -10.97
C ALA A 145 2.04 8.85 -10.02
N GLY A 146 2.27 10.16 -9.96
CA GLY A 146 3.16 10.81 -9.00
C GLY A 146 2.71 10.57 -7.56
N TYR A 147 1.43 10.76 -7.25
CA TYR A 147 0.88 10.49 -5.92
C TYR A 147 1.02 9.02 -5.50
N ILE A 148 0.81 8.08 -6.44
CA ILE A 148 1.01 6.65 -6.18
C ILE A 148 2.50 6.37 -5.92
N THR A 149 3.40 6.95 -6.70
CA THR A 149 4.85 6.81 -6.50
C THR A 149 5.27 7.31 -5.12
N ASP A 150 4.74 8.46 -4.67
CA ASP A 150 5.02 9.02 -3.34
C ASP A 150 4.54 8.08 -2.21
N ILE A 151 3.36 7.47 -2.37
CA ILE A 151 2.83 6.51 -1.40
C ILE A 151 3.71 5.25 -1.35
N MET A 152 4.07 4.69 -2.51
CA MET A 152 4.94 3.51 -2.58
C MET A 152 6.33 3.79 -1.99
N THR A 153 6.87 4.98 -2.22
CA THR A 153 8.12 5.44 -1.57
C THR A 153 8.03 5.38 -0.05
N ARG A 154 6.90 5.83 0.52
CA ARG A 154 6.68 5.81 1.97
C ARG A 154 6.59 4.38 2.51
N PHE A 155 5.93 3.46 1.79
CA PHE A 155 5.89 2.05 2.18
C PHE A 155 7.27 1.40 2.13
N ILE A 156 8.06 1.66 1.08
CA ILE A 156 9.43 1.17 0.96
C ILE A 156 10.30 1.61 2.16
N PHE A 157 10.14 2.85 2.63
CA PHE A 157 10.90 3.34 3.79
C PHE A 157 10.37 2.82 5.13
N ALA A 158 9.05 2.65 5.25
CA ALA A 158 8.43 2.13 6.47
C ALA A 158 8.65 0.63 6.67
N HIS A 159 8.83 -0.11 5.57
CA HIS A 159 8.92 -1.57 5.54
C HIS A 159 10.08 -2.04 4.65
N PRO A 160 11.35 -1.76 5.04
CA PRO A 160 12.51 -2.16 4.27
C PRO A 160 12.67 -3.70 4.17
N GLU A 161 11.98 -4.46 5.02
CA GLU A 161 11.92 -5.92 5.01
C GLU A 161 10.98 -6.50 3.95
N ILE A 162 10.13 -5.68 3.33
CA ILE A 162 9.18 -6.13 2.29
C ILE A 162 9.72 -5.77 0.91
N SER A 163 9.66 -6.73 -0.01
CA SER A 163 9.94 -6.46 -1.42
C SER A 163 8.76 -5.73 -2.08
N PHE A 164 9.03 -4.54 -2.60
CA PHE A 164 8.04 -3.74 -3.33
C PHE A 164 8.41 -3.55 -4.78
N LYS A 165 7.42 -3.68 -5.65
CA LYS A 165 7.55 -3.38 -7.07
C LYS A 165 6.44 -2.45 -7.52
N LEU A 166 6.79 -1.36 -8.23
CA LEU A 166 5.83 -0.46 -8.88
C LEU A 166 6.05 -0.44 -10.38
N ILE A 167 5.00 -0.78 -11.13
CA ILE A 167 4.96 -0.76 -12.58
C ILE A 167 3.95 0.30 -13.04
N ILE A 168 4.38 1.23 -13.88
CA ILE A 168 3.55 2.29 -14.45
C ILE A 168 3.58 2.18 -15.97
N ASP A 169 2.42 2.02 -16.58
CA ASP A 169 2.26 1.89 -18.04
C ASP A 169 3.24 0.87 -18.64
N ASN A 170 3.29 -0.34 -18.05
CA ASN A 170 4.15 -1.49 -18.38
C ASN A 170 5.67 -1.24 -18.20
N LYS A 171 6.08 -0.20 -17.48
CA LYS A 171 7.49 0.06 -17.17
C LYS A 171 7.71 0.01 -15.66
N GLU A 172 8.74 -0.72 -15.25
CA GLU A 172 9.16 -0.73 -13.86
C GLU A 172 9.63 0.67 -13.45
N LYS A 173 9.03 1.20 -12.41
CA LYS A 173 9.33 2.54 -11.86
C LYS A 173 10.14 2.47 -10.58
N LEU A 174 9.80 1.54 -9.69
CA LEU A 174 10.48 1.30 -8.42
C LEU A 174 10.59 -0.22 -8.19
N PHE A 175 11.71 -0.64 -7.63
CA PHE A 175 11.90 -1.99 -7.13
C PHE A 175 12.76 -1.97 -5.87
N SER A 176 12.20 -2.36 -4.73
CA SER A 176 12.91 -2.57 -3.46
C SER A 176 13.00 -4.06 -3.17
N PRO A 177 14.19 -4.59 -2.86
CA PRO A 177 14.38 -6.03 -2.72
C PRO A 177 13.81 -6.63 -1.43
N GLY A 178 13.51 -5.83 -0.40
CA GLY A 178 13.02 -6.34 0.89
C GLY A 178 14.14 -6.97 1.75
N ASP A 179 15.33 -6.40 1.69
CA ASP A 179 16.54 -6.91 2.38
C ASP A 179 16.71 -6.33 3.80
N ASN A 180 15.69 -5.68 4.32
CA ASN A 180 15.67 -5.00 5.62
C ASN A 180 16.75 -3.90 5.76
N SER A 181 17.18 -3.30 4.64
CA SER A 181 18.14 -2.20 4.61
C SER A 181 17.47 -0.88 4.21
N LEU A 182 17.41 0.07 5.14
CA LEU A 182 16.90 1.42 4.84
C LEU A 182 17.82 2.15 3.86
N GLU A 183 19.15 1.92 3.90
CA GLU A 183 20.10 2.47 2.94
C GLU A 183 19.81 2.00 1.52
N ASN A 184 19.51 0.71 1.32
CA ASN A 184 19.14 0.16 0.03
C ASN A 184 17.78 0.70 -0.44
N SER A 185 16.85 0.91 0.50
CA SER A 185 15.58 1.59 0.23
C SER A 185 15.79 3.02 -0.27
N VAL A 186 16.69 3.78 0.36
CA VAL A 186 17.07 5.14 -0.08
C VAL A 186 17.79 5.11 -1.44
N TYR A 187 18.65 4.12 -1.66
CA TYR A 187 19.30 3.91 -2.95
C TYR A 187 18.28 3.68 -4.07
N THR A 188 17.29 2.82 -3.83
CA THR A 188 16.22 2.51 -4.79
C THR A 188 15.41 3.75 -5.17
N VAL A 189 15.06 4.58 -4.20
CA VAL A 189 14.15 5.72 -4.40
C VAL A 189 14.88 6.95 -4.91
N TYR A 190 16.02 7.30 -4.30
CA TYR A 190 16.73 8.55 -4.55
C TYR A 190 18.05 8.40 -5.29
N GLY A 191 18.50 7.15 -5.47
CA GLY A 191 19.74 6.84 -6.20
C GLY A 191 21.00 6.87 -5.34
N ARG A 192 22.12 6.53 -5.98
CA ARG A 192 23.42 6.27 -5.35
C ARG A 192 23.96 7.47 -4.55
N ASP A 193 23.85 8.67 -5.09
CA ASP A 193 24.44 9.85 -4.46
C ASP A 193 23.75 10.20 -3.16
N TYR A 194 22.42 10.03 -3.10
CA TYR A 194 21.68 10.19 -1.87
C TYR A 194 22.04 9.13 -0.83
N ALA A 195 22.05 7.85 -1.21
CA ALA A 195 22.39 6.77 -0.28
C ALA A 195 23.78 6.97 0.33
N LYS A 196 24.79 7.33 -0.47
CA LYS A 196 26.15 7.62 0.02
C LYS A 196 26.28 8.91 0.84
N GLY A 197 25.37 9.84 0.62
CA GLY A 197 25.34 11.13 1.30
C GLY A 197 24.56 11.11 2.61
N THR A 198 24.00 9.98 3.03
CA THR A 198 23.31 9.84 4.31
C THR A 198 24.22 9.24 5.38
N ILE A 199 23.85 9.45 6.64
CA ILE A 199 24.45 8.84 7.83
C ILE A 199 23.34 8.25 8.69
N PRO A 200 23.56 7.08 9.32
CA PRO A 200 22.58 6.50 10.24
C PRO A 200 22.47 7.34 11.51
N VAL A 201 21.24 7.38 12.03
CA VAL A 201 20.92 7.98 13.31
C VAL A 201 20.24 6.93 14.16
N GLU A 202 20.72 6.75 15.40
CA GLU A 202 20.09 5.93 16.40
C GLU A 202 20.19 6.66 17.75
N TYR A 203 19.05 6.78 18.43
CA TYR A 203 18.94 7.38 19.75
C TYR A 203 17.81 6.72 20.51
N GLU A 204 18.01 6.49 21.80
CA GLU A 204 16.99 5.92 22.67
C GLU A 204 17.01 6.64 24.02
N SER A 205 15.84 7.12 24.47
CA SER A 205 15.62 7.72 25.80
C SER A 205 14.15 7.61 26.17
N ASP A 206 13.89 7.41 27.46
CA ASP A 206 12.54 7.41 28.04
C ASP A 206 11.52 6.48 27.32
N GLY A 207 12.01 5.34 26.83
CA GLY A 207 11.18 4.38 26.08
C GLY A 207 10.86 4.82 24.64
N ILE A 208 11.47 5.91 24.16
CA ILE A 208 11.35 6.36 22.76
C ILE A 208 12.65 6.01 22.04
N LYS A 209 12.51 5.21 20.97
CA LYS A 209 13.62 4.89 20.08
C LYS A 209 13.48 5.66 18.76
N ILE A 210 14.50 6.38 18.36
CA ILE A 210 14.60 7.09 17.08
C ILE A 210 15.66 6.41 16.24
N THR A 211 15.28 5.97 15.04
CA THR A 211 16.18 5.38 14.06
C THR A 211 15.93 5.97 12.68
N GLY A 212 16.94 6.02 11.83
CA GLY A 212 16.78 6.50 10.47
C GLY A 212 18.07 6.92 9.80
N LEU A 213 17.93 7.70 8.74
CA LEU A 213 19.02 8.26 7.97
C LEU A 213 18.88 9.78 7.88
N ILE A 214 19.97 10.51 8.09
CA ILE A 214 20.02 11.95 7.89
C ILE A 214 21.02 12.31 6.78
N GLY A 215 20.64 13.24 5.92
CA GLY A 215 21.53 13.73 4.86
C GLY A 215 22.67 14.59 5.40
N LYS A 216 23.90 14.36 4.90
CA LYS A 216 25.02 15.29 5.10
C LYS A 216 24.67 16.66 4.52
N GLY A 217 25.34 17.73 4.97
CA GLY A 217 25.10 19.09 4.50
C GLY A 217 25.12 19.26 2.97
N THR A 218 25.87 18.42 2.27
CA THR A 218 25.91 18.39 0.79
C THR A 218 24.59 17.98 0.14
N LEU A 219 23.71 17.29 0.87
CA LEU A 219 22.37 16.89 0.44
C LEU A 219 21.28 17.90 0.83
N ALA A 220 21.63 18.98 1.52
CA ALA A 220 20.65 20.00 1.92
C ALA A 220 19.88 20.52 0.71
N ARG A 221 18.55 20.62 0.83
CA ARG A 221 17.65 21.11 -0.21
C ARG A 221 16.68 22.13 0.38
N PRO A 222 16.30 23.17 -0.38
CA PRO A 222 15.36 24.19 0.11
C PRO A 222 13.93 23.63 0.27
N LYS A 223 13.61 22.51 -0.36
CA LYS A 223 12.30 21.86 -0.27
C LYS A 223 12.33 20.65 0.66
N ARG A 224 11.26 20.46 1.42
CA ARG A 224 11.10 19.40 2.41
C ARG A 224 10.62 18.06 1.84
N ASN A 225 10.57 17.90 0.53
CA ASN A 225 10.05 16.70 -0.14
C ASN A 225 10.87 15.43 0.14
N TYR A 226 12.09 15.60 0.67
CA TYR A 226 12.98 14.50 1.04
C TYR A 226 12.96 14.16 2.54
N GLN A 227 12.05 14.79 3.30
CA GLN A 227 11.84 14.49 4.70
C GLN A 227 10.66 13.54 4.84
N SER A 228 10.88 12.39 5.46
CA SER A 228 9.85 11.40 5.75
C SER A 228 9.95 10.99 7.21
N PHE A 229 8.84 11.09 7.93
CA PHE A 229 8.76 10.75 9.35
C PHE A 229 7.74 9.65 9.57
N PHE A 230 8.09 8.71 10.41
CA PHE A 230 7.25 7.57 10.72
C PHE A 230 7.13 7.41 12.23
N VAL A 231 5.94 7.09 12.73
CA VAL A 231 5.71 6.64 14.11
C VAL A 231 5.11 5.25 14.04
N ASN A 232 5.80 4.28 14.62
CA ASN A 232 5.39 2.87 14.54
C ASN A 232 5.05 2.45 13.11
N ARG A 233 5.99 2.75 12.16
CA ARG A 233 5.88 2.46 10.71
C ARG A 233 4.78 3.23 9.96
N ARG A 234 4.02 4.11 10.62
CA ARG A 234 3.02 4.97 9.97
C ARG A 234 3.62 6.30 9.58
N TYR A 235 3.51 6.65 8.31
CA TYR A 235 3.92 7.99 7.84
C TYR A 235 3.11 9.08 8.51
N ILE A 236 3.80 10.07 9.04
CA ILE A 236 3.18 11.24 9.69
C ILE A 236 3.70 12.55 9.11
N THR A 237 2.88 13.57 9.22
CA THR A 237 3.29 14.97 8.99
C THR A 237 3.16 15.73 10.31
N SER A 238 4.28 16.17 10.87
CA SER A 238 4.33 16.89 12.14
C SER A 238 5.14 18.18 11.98
N ARG A 239 4.52 19.31 12.31
CA ARG A 239 5.21 20.61 12.30
C ARG A 239 6.32 20.66 13.34
N THR A 240 6.10 20.03 14.50
CA THR A 240 7.09 19.97 15.60
C THR A 240 8.34 19.21 15.19
N ILE A 241 8.17 18.00 14.62
CA ILE A 241 9.30 17.19 14.14
C ILE A 241 10.05 17.90 13.01
N ILE A 242 9.32 18.52 12.09
CA ILE A 242 9.91 19.29 10.99
C ILE A 242 10.71 20.50 11.49
N ALA A 243 10.31 21.11 12.62
CA ALA A 243 10.99 22.27 13.18
C ALA A 243 12.22 21.87 14.01
N ALA A 244 12.32 20.62 14.44
CA ALA A 244 13.47 20.10 15.20
C ALA A 244 14.66 19.70 14.32
N LEU A 245 14.46 19.63 13.00
CA LEU A 245 15.47 19.31 11.98
C LEU A 245 15.78 20.52 11.09
#